data_675ed4412820fbba5dfc23fa2ab750f8
#
_entry.id   675ed4412820fbba5dfc23fa2ab750f8
#
_cell.length_a   1.000
_cell.length_b   1.000
_cell.length_c   1.000
_cell.angle_alpha   90.00
_cell.angle_beta   90.00
_cell.angle_gamma   90.00
#
_symmetry.space_group_name_H-M   'P 1'
#
loop_
_entity.id
_entity.type
_entity.pdbx_description
1 polymer ?
#
loop_
_entity_poly.entity_id
_entity_poly.type
_entity_poly.pdbx_seq_one_letter_code
_entity_poly.pdbx_strand_id
1 'polypeptide(L)'
;MSAQENKAIYLRVVEDLNQGDLQPSLRFTAPHATLNGQPMGREGDKHRAEVLAEAFPDQRYEILELVAEGDRLVVRWRMTGTHRGDLAGPIMTIPPTGKSIDIWGMSMYRIRDSMAEEIWERFDIMEFLGQLGVIRSPGQSEEASPT
;
A
#
# COMPACT_ATOMS: atom_id res chain seq x y z
N MET A 1 -23.73 -4.28 -6.92
CA MET A 1 -23.51 -3.63 -5.63
C MET A 1 -23.41 -2.13 -5.82
N SER A 2 -23.88 -1.38 -4.86
CA SER A 2 -23.86 0.08 -4.93
C SER A 2 -22.46 0.64 -4.60
N ALA A 3 -22.23 1.89 -5.00
CA ALA A 3 -21.01 2.61 -4.63
C ALA A 3 -20.87 2.71 -3.10
N GLN A 4 -21.96 2.91 -2.38
CA GLN A 4 -21.94 2.97 -0.91
C GLN A 4 -21.55 1.65 -0.28
N GLU A 5 -22.03 0.55 -0.82
CA GLU A 5 -21.66 -0.79 -0.35
C GLU A 5 -20.17 -1.05 -0.59
N ASN A 6 -19.65 -0.65 -1.75
CA ASN A 6 -18.23 -0.79 -2.06
C ASN A 6 -17.35 0.03 -1.10
N LYS A 7 -17.77 1.25 -0.75
CA LYS A 7 -17.08 2.06 0.26
C LYS A 7 -17.05 1.35 1.61
N ALA A 8 -18.19 0.80 2.03
CA ALA A 8 -18.29 0.13 3.34
C ALA A 8 -17.37 -1.10 3.41
N ILE A 9 -17.32 -1.88 2.34
CA ILE A 9 -16.43 -3.05 2.26
C ILE A 9 -14.97 -2.62 2.37
N TYR A 10 -14.58 -1.61 1.60
CA TYR A 10 -13.20 -1.14 1.59
C TYR A 10 -12.77 -0.60 2.96
N LEU A 11 -13.60 0.20 3.61
CA LEU A 11 -13.30 0.75 4.93
C LEU A 11 -13.11 -0.35 5.96
N ARG A 12 -13.92 -1.40 5.91
CA ARG A 12 -13.78 -2.54 6.81
C ARG A 12 -12.47 -3.30 6.56
N VAL A 13 -12.11 -3.48 5.29
CA VAL A 13 -10.85 -4.13 4.92
C VAL A 13 -9.66 -3.37 5.52
N VAL A 14 -9.65 -2.05 5.41
CA VAL A 14 -8.56 -1.22 5.95
C VAL A 14 -8.54 -1.27 7.48
N GLU A 15 -9.70 -1.25 8.13
CA GLU A 15 -9.78 -1.35 9.57
C GLU A 15 -9.20 -2.67 10.08
N ASP A 16 -9.55 -3.78 9.44
CA ASP A 16 -9.01 -5.10 9.79
C ASP A 16 -7.51 -5.18 9.53
N LEU A 17 -7.04 -4.59 8.43
CA LEU A 17 -5.63 -4.52 8.11
C LEU A 17 -4.84 -3.77 9.18
N ASN A 18 -5.39 -2.66 9.69
CA ASN A 18 -4.78 -1.89 10.78
C ASN A 18 -4.72 -2.66 12.08
N GLN A 19 -5.56 -3.67 12.25
CA GLN A 19 -5.54 -4.55 13.41
C GLN A 19 -4.65 -5.79 13.21
N GLY A 20 -3.95 -5.86 12.09
CA GLY A 20 -3.05 -6.97 11.77
C GLY A 20 -3.70 -8.14 11.08
N ASP A 21 -4.99 -8.05 10.73
CA ASP A 21 -5.70 -9.11 10.02
C ASP A 21 -5.65 -8.87 8.51
N LEU A 22 -4.81 -9.62 7.82
CA LEU A 22 -4.62 -9.51 6.38
C LEU A 22 -5.69 -10.26 5.57
N GLN A 23 -6.44 -11.17 6.20
CA GLN A 23 -7.35 -12.06 5.49
C GLN A 23 -8.46 -11.35 4.73
N PRO A 24 -9.15 -10.33 5.31
CA PRO A 24 -10.18 -9.60 4.57
C PRO A 24 -9.62 -8.89 3.33
N SER A 25 -8.41 -8.33 3.43
CA SER A 25 -7.76 -7.69 2.30
C SER A 25 -7.48 -8.68 1.17
N LEU A 26 -7.01 -9.88 1.52
CA LEU A 26 -6.72 -10.92 0.54
C LEU A 26 -8.00 -11.43 -0.14
N ARG A 27 -9.08 -11.57 0.64
CA ARG A 27 -10.38 -11.96 0.07
C ARG A 27 -10.99 -10.88 -0.82
N PHE A 28 -10.69 -9.61 -0.52
CA PHE A 28 -11.13 -8.48 -1.34
C PHE A 28 -10.47 -8.46 -2.71
N THR A 29 -9.25 -8.98 -2.84
CA THR A 29 -8.55 -9.04 -4.12
C THR A 29 -9.05 -10.22 -4.93
N ALA A 30 -9.53 -9.98 -6.15
CA ALA A 30 -10.02 -11.03 -7.02
C ALA A 30 -8.90 -12.01 -7.41
N PRO A 31 -9.22 -13.30 -7.64
CA PRO A 31 -8.20 -14.29 -8.02
C PRO A 31 -7.39 -13.91 -9.25
N HIS A 32 -7.96 -13.15 -10.17
CA HIS A 32 -7.31 -12.72 -11.41
C HIS A 32 -7.09 -11.20 -11.47
N ALA A 33 -6.96 -10.56 -10.31
CA ALA A 33 -6.78 -9.12 -10.24
C ALA A 33 -5.52 -8.65 -10.98
N THR A 34 -5.60 -7.46 -11.56
CA THR A 34 -4.45 -6.80 -12.16
C THR A 34 -4.00 -5.64 -11.28
N LEU A 35 -2.70 -5.37 -11.28
CA LEU A 35 -2.11 -4.22 -10.61
C LEU A 35 -1.37 -3.39 -11.64
N ASN A 36 -1.80 -2.15 -11.81
CA ASN A 36 -1.20 -1.21 -12.76
C ASN A 36 -1.12 -1.81 -14.18
N GLY A 37 -2.16 -2.55 -14.56
CA GLY A 37 -2.27 -3.17 -15.87
C GLY A 37 -1.52 -4.49 -16.04
N GLN A 38 -0.88 -5.00 -14.99
CA GLN A 38 -0.13 -6.26 -15.04
C GLN A 38 -0.83 -7.35 -14.22
N PRO A 39 -0.74 -8.61 -14.63
CA PRO A 39 -1.28 -9.71 -13.84
C PRO A 39 -0.66 -9.73 -12.45
N MET A 40 -1.49 -9.86 -11.43
CA MET A 40 -1.05 -9.98 -10.04
C MET A 40 -1.73 -11.16 -9.36
N GLY A 41 -3.07 -11.16 -9.36
CA GLY A 41 -3.87 -12.15 -8.68
C GLY A 41 -3.81 -12.04 -7.16
N ARG A 42 -4.56 -12.92 -6.50
CA ARG A 42 -4.61 -12.95 -5.04
C ARG A 42 -3.27 -13.39 -4.42
N GLU A 43 -2.57 -14.32 -5.06
CA GLU A 43 -1.27 -14.76 -4.59
C GLU A 43 -0.21 -13.66 -4.68
N GLY A 44 -0.23 -12.87 -5.75
CA GLY A 44 0.67 -11.73 -5.88
C GLY A 44 0.39 -10.66 -4.83
N ASP A 45 -0.87 -10.41 -4.54
CA ASP A 45 -1.28 -9.47 -3.50
C ASP A 45 -0.86 -9.97 -2.11
N LYS A 46 -0.99 -11.26 -1.85
CA LYS A 46 -0.54 -11.88 -0.61
C LYS A 46 0.96 -11.66 -0.42
N HIS A 47 1.75 -11.87 -1.47
CA HIS A 47 3.19 -11.65 -1.41
C HIS A 47 3.52 -10.19 -1.08
N ARG A 48 2.86 -9.24 -1.72
CA ARG A 48 3.04 -7.81 -1.44
C ARG A 48 2.71 -7.48 0.02
N ALA A 49 1.60 -8.01 0.51
CA ALA A 49 1.15 -7.77 1.88
C ALA A 49 2.16 -8.34 2.90
N GLU A 50 2.68 -9.54 2.65
CA GLU A 50 3.68 -10.16 3.52
C GLU A 50 4.99 -9.38 3.54
N VAL A 51 5.44 -8.88 2.38
CA VAL A 51 6.65 -8.07 2.28
C VAL A 51 6.50 -6.80 3.13
N LEU A 52 5.38 -6.11 3.01
CA LEU A 52 5.14 -4.88 3.77
C LEU A 52 4.98 -5.15 5.26
N ALA A 53 4.31 -6.24 5.65
CA ALA A 53 4.13 -6.60 7.05
C ALA A 53 5.46 -6.95 7.72
N GLU A 54 6.37 -7.59 7.01
CA GLU A 54 7.71 -7.89 7.52
C GLU A 54 8.55 -6.63 7.66
N ALA A 55 8.54 -5.77 6.64
CA ALA A 55 9.33 -4.54 6.64
C ALA A 55 8.83 -3.53 7.67
N PHE A 56 7.51 -3.41 7.81
CA PHE A 56 6.85 -2.41 8.68
C PHE A 56 5.83 -3.09 9.59
N PRO A 57 6.27 -3.77 10.66
CA PRO A 57 5.35 -4.50 11.56
C PRO A 57 4.28 -3.61 12.21
N ASP A 58 4.58 -2.33 12.37
CA ASP A 58 3.68 -1.32 12.95
C ASP A 58 2.96 -0.50 11.90
N GLN A 59 2.87 -0.98 10.66
CA GLN A 59 2.22 -0.24 9.57
C GLN A 59 0.77 0.13 9.93
N ARG A 60 0.40 1.34 9.54
CA ARG A 60 -0.95 1.84 9.73
C ARG A 60 -1.38 2.65 8.52
N TYR A 61 -2.61 2.41 8.08
CA TYR A 61 -3.23 3.13 6.98
C TYR A 61 -4.31 4.06 7.50
N GLU A 62 -4.34 5.27 6.95
CA GLU A 62 -5.38 6.25 7.19
C GLU A 62 -6.00 6.60 5.85
N ILE A 63 -7.33 6.59 5.79
CA ILE A 63 -8.07 6.99 4.60
C ILE A 63 -8.28 8.49 4.66
N LEU A 64 -7.62 9.21 3.75
CA LEU A 64 -7.69 10.67 3.71
C LEU A 64 -8.90 11.15 2.91
N GLU A 65 -9.17 10.48 1.77
CA GLU A 65 -10.34 10.76 0.93
C GLU A 65 -10.80 9.47 0.28
N LEU A 66 -12.11 9.33 0.13
CA LEU A 66 -12.72 8.14 -0.46
C LEU A 66 -13.88 8.58 -1.34
N VAL A 67 -13.80 8.26 -2.62
CA VAL A 67 -14.82 8.59 -3.62
C VAL A 67 -15.21 7.31 -4.36
N ALA A 68 -16.50 7.09 -4.56
CA ALA A 68 -16.96 5.93 -5.32
C ALA A 68 -18.10 6.33 -6.23
N GLU A 69 -18.09 5.77 -7.43
CA GLU A 69 -19.13 5.93 -8.44
C GLU A 69 -19.22 4.65 -9.26
N GLY A 70 -20.40 4.08 -9.37
CA GLY A 70 -20.58 2.81 -10.05
C GLY A 70 -19.74 1.70 -9.42
N ASP A 71 -18.97 1.02 -10.24
CA ASP A 71 -18.04 -0.03 -9.78
C ASP A 71 -16.62 0.48 -9.48
N ARG A 72 -16.42 1.81 -9.51
CA ARG A 72 -15.12 2.44 -9.28
C ARG A 72 -15.04 3.04 -7.88
N LEU A 73 -13.89 2.86 -7.24
CA LEU A 73 -13.60 3.42 -5.94
C LEU A 73 -12.20 4.01 -5.99
N VAL A 74 -12.08 5.27 -5.57
CA VAL A 74 -10.80 5.98 -5.53
C VAL A 74 -10.51 6.38 -4.10
N VAL A 75 -9.31 6.12 -3.65
CA VAL A 75 -8.90 6.43 -2.29
C VAL A 75 -7.56 7.17 -2.31
N ARG A 76 -7.46 8.21 -1.49
CA ARG A 76 -6.18 8.81 -1.12
C ARG A 76 -5.87 8.36 0.30
N TRP A 77 -4.77 7.65 0.45
CA TRP A 77 -4.40 7.01 1.70
C TRP A 77 -3.06 7.54 2.20
N ARG A 78 -2.85 7.41 3.50
CA ARG A 78 -1.59 7.68 4.17
C ARG A 78 -1.13 6.39 4.84
N MET A 79 0.16 6.10 4.71
CA MET A 79 0.77 4.95 5.38
C MET A 79 1.91 5.42 6.25
N THR A 80 1.91 4.98 7.50
CA THR A 80 3.00 5.22 8.45
C THR A 80 3.53 3.88 8.94
N GLY A 81 4.78 3.85 9.36
CA GLY A 81 5.41 2.67 9.91
C GLY A 81 6.88 2.89 10.20
N THR A 82 7.50 1.91 10.84
CA THR A 82 8.93 1.91 11.15
C THR A 82 9.58 0.73 10.46
N HIS A 83 10.67 0.98 9.75
CA HIS A 83 11.39 -0.03 8.99
C HIS A 83 12.22 -0.91 9.91
N ARG A 84 11.66 -2.03 10.34
CA ARG A 84 12.25 -2.95 11.31
C ARG A 84 12.59 -4.33 10.76
N GLY A 85 12.16 -4.64 9.54
CA GLY A 85 12.46 -5.90 8.87
C GLY A 85 12.92 -5.66 7.44
N ASP A 86 13.38 -6.71 6.78
CA ASP A 86 13.81 -6.62 5.39
C ASP A 86 12.67 -6.18 4.48
N LEU A 87 12.96 -5.24 3.61
CA LEU A 87 12.05 -4.84 2.54
C LEU A 87 12.52 -5.50 1.24
N ALA A 88 11.94 -6.63 0.92
CA ALA A 88 12.31 -7.39 -0.28
C ALA A 88 11.73 -6.72 -1.53
N GLY A 89 12.60 -6.37 -2.45
CA GLY A 89 12.22 -5.78 -3.73
C GLY A 89 12.62 -6.69 -4.90
N PRO A 90 12.16 -6.36 -6.12
CA PRO A 90 12.48 -7.17 -7.30
C PRO A 90 13.95 -7.11 -7.71
N ILE A 91 14.66 -6.07 -7.31
CA ILE A 91 16.06 -5.86 -7.69
C ILE A 91 16.98 -6.08 -6.49
N MET A 92 16.55 -5.61 -5.31
CA MET A 92 17.37 -5.68 -4.10
C MET A 92 16.49 -5.75 -2.87
N THR A 93 17.06 -6.25 -1.79
CA THR A 93 16.43 -6.21 -0.47
C THR A 93 17.07 -5.10 0.34
N ILE A 94 16.24 -4.27 0.96
CA ILE A 94 16.72 -3.19 1.84
C ILE A 94 16.65 -3.69 3.28
N PRO A 95 17.80 -3.87 3.93
CA PRO A 95 17.81 -4.30 5.33
C PRO A 95 17.24 -3.21 6.24
N PRO A 96 16.78 -3.57 7.46
CA PRO A 96 16.10 -2.63 8.34
C PRO A 96 16.95 -1.39 8.61
N THR A 97 16.37 -0.22 8.41
CA THR A 97 17.03 1.07 8.64
C THR A 97 16.67 1.67 10.01
N GLY A 98 15.60 1.18 10.63
CA GLY A 98 15.05 1.76 11.86
C GLY A 98 14.35 3.10 11.65
N LYS A 99 14.25 3.56 10.42
CA LYS A 99 13.65 4.87 10.10
C LYS A 99 12.14 4.75 9.96
N SER A 100 11.45 5.82 10.30
CA SER A 100 9.99 5.90 10.13
C SER A 100 9.64 6.43 8.75
N ILE A 101 8.55 5.91 8.20
CA ILE A 101 7.96 6.42 6.96
C ILE A 101 6.63 7.07 7.24
N ASP A 102 6.31 8.08 6.45
CA ASP A 102 5.02 8.75 6.44
C ASP A 102 4.78 9.20 5.01
N ILE A 103 4.06 8.37 4.26
CA ILE A 103 3.82 8.59 2.84
C ILE A 103 2.32 8.58 2.56
N TRP A 104 1.94 9.20 1.45
CA TRP A 104 0.58 9.10 0.95
C TRP A 104 0.61 8.67 -0.50
N GLY A 105 -0.49 8.08 -0.95
CA GLY A 105 -0.65 7.66 -2.33
C GLY A 105 -2.12 7.63 -2.69
N MET A 106 -2.39 7.22 -3.92
CA MET A 106 -3.74 7.09 -4.44
C MET A 106 -3.91 5.72 -5.08
N SER A 107 -5.08 5.15 -4.87
CA SER A 107 -5.44 3.88 -5.51
C SER A 107 -6.82 3.99 -6.12
N MET A 108 -7.02 3.36 -7.26
CA MET A 108 -8.31 3.22 -7.89
C MET A 108 -8.60 1.73 -8.09
N TYR A 109 -9.82 1.35 -7.72
CA TYR A 109 -10.28 -0.03 -7.81
C TYR A 109 -11.49 -0.13 -8.73
N ARG A 110 -11.54 -1.19 -9.54
CA ARG A 110 -12.79 -1.65 -10.11
C ARG A 110 -13.27 -2.82 -9.26
N ILE A 111 -14.47 -2.71 -8.71
CA ILE A 111 -15.01 -3.70 -7.78
C ILE A 111 -16.21 -4.39 -8.41
N ARG A 112 -16.18 -5.71 -8.48
CA ARG A 112 -17.29 -6.57 -8.94
C ARG A 112 -17.42 -7.72 -7.96
N ASP A 113 -18.67 -8.04 -7.62
CA ASP A 113 -18.97 -9.16 -6.70
C ASP A 113 -18.16 -9.07 -5.42
N SER A 114 -18.06 -7.85 -4.86
CA SER A 114 -17.35 -7.55 -3.62
C SER A 114 -15.83 -7.76 -3.69
N MET A 115 -15.26 -7.87 -4.90
CA MET A 115 -13.83 -8.09 -5.07
C MET A 115 -13.24 -7.07 -6.04
N ALA A 116 -12.01 -6.66 -5.77
CA ALA A 116 -11.25 -5.77 -6.64
C ALA A 116 -10.65 -6.57 -7.79
N GLU A 117 -11.07 -6.26 -9.02
CA GLU A 117 -10.57 -6.91 -10.24
C GLU A 117 -9.42 -6.15 -10.88
N GLU A 118 -9.46 -4.83 -10.81
CA GLU A 118 -8.40 -3.95 -11.29
C GLU A 118 -7.98 -3.03 -10.16
N ILE A 119 -6.68 -2.91 -9.98
CA ILE A 119 -6.09 -2.04 -8.97
C ILE A 119 -5.07 -1.16 -9.67
N TRP A 120 -5.24 0.15 -9.52
CA TRP A 120 -4.28 1.15 -10.00
C TRP A 120 -3.77 1.90 -8.80
N GLU A 121 -2.43 1.95 -8.64
CA GLU A 121 -1.83 2.50 -7.44
C GLU A 121 -0.61 3.33 -7.78
N ARG A 122 -0.51 4.51 -7.18
CA ARG A 122 0.65 5.39 -7.33
C ARG A 122 0.97 6.07 -6.01
N PHE A 123 2.25 6.15 -5.73
CA PHE A 123 2.80 6.95 -4.65
C PHE A 123 4.20 7.40 -5.06
N ASP A 124 4.76 8.36 -4.34
CA ASP A 124 6.09 8.88 -4.65
C ASP A 124 7.17 7.95 -4.10
N ILE A 125 7.71 7.10 -4.98
CA ILE A 125 8.74 6.13 -4.60
C ILE A 125 10.04 6.82 -4.18
N MET A 126 10.36 7.98 -4.76
CA MET A 126 11.57 8.74 -4.40
C MET A 126 11.46 9.28 -2.99
N GLU A 127 10.31 9.78 -2.61
CA GLU A 127 10.06 10.22 -1.24
C GLU A 127 10.16 9.06 -0.25
N PHE A 128 9.55 7.92 -0.60
CA PHE A 128 9.61 6.71 0.22
C PHE A 128 11.06 6.27 0.47
N LEU A 129 11.84 6.14 -0.59
CA LEU A 129 13.25 5.73 -0.49
C LEU A 129 14.11 6.78 0.23
N GLY A 130 13.77 8.05 0.05
CA GLY A 130 14.42 9.15 0.77
C GLY A 130 14.18 9.08 2.27
N GLN A 131 12.96 8.79 2.70
CA GLN A 131 12.62 8.64 4.11
C GLN A 131 13.35 7.45 4.74
N LEU A 132 13.57 6.40 3.98
CA LEU A 132 14.35 5.24 4.43
C LEU A 132 15.87 5.52 4.45
N GLY A 133 16.30 6.62 3.86
CA GLY A 133 17.71 6.97 3.80
C GLY A 133 18.50 6.19 2.76
N VAL A 134 17.82 5.47 1.86
CA VAL A 134 18.46 4.68 0.80
C VAL A 134 18.94 5.57 -0.33
N ILE A 135 18.20 6.65 -0.57
CA ILE A 135 18.55 7.69 -1.53
C ILE A 135 18.40 9.05 -0.85
N ARG A 136 18.93 10.09 -1.50
CA ARG A 136 18.71 11.45 -1.05
C ARG A 136 17.34 11.91 -1.52
N SER A 137 16.48 12.32 -0.57
CA SER A 137 15.17 12.83 -0.94
C SER A 137 15.27 14.24 -1.53
N PRO A 138 14.28 14.65 -2.36
CA PRO A 138 14.25 16.02 -2.91
C PRO A 138 14.36 17.06 -1.79
N GLY A 139 15.24 18.05 -1.99
CA GLY A 139 15.45 19.12 -1.02
C GLY A 139 16.49 18.85 0.07
N GLN A 140 17.03 17.63 0.18
CA GLN A 140 18.13 17.36 1.10
C GLN A 140 19.43 17.93 0.53
N SER A 141 20.22 18.60 1.40
CA SER A 141 21.51 19.12 1.00
C SER A 141 22.58 18.03 1.07
N GLU A 142 23.66 18.19 0.31
CA GLU A 142 24.79 17.26 0.36
C GLU A 142 25.49 17.24 1.72
N GLU A 143 25.43 18.35 2.42
CA GLU A 143 26.05 18.50 3.74
C GLU A 143 25.34 17.69 4.83
N ALA A 144 24.12 17.26 4.58
CA ALA A 144 23.35 16.43 5.51
C ALA A 144 23.82 14.97 5.54
N SER A 145 24.68 14.55 4.63
CA SER A 145 25.19 13.19 4.60
C SER A 145 26.28 13.00 5.65
N PRO A 146 26.10 12.07 6.59
CA PRO A 146 27.18 11.74 7.53
C PRO A 146 28.34 11.13 6.74
N THR A 147 29.47 11.61 7.00
CA THR A 147 30.71 11.04 6.45
C THR A 147 31.15 9.84 7.28
#